data_1fa2f2f28a97fc8e1c0d0f90ba69ddc0
#
_entry.id   1fa2f2f28a97fc8e1c0d0f90ba69ddc0
#
_cell.length_a   1.000
_cell.length_b   1.000
_cell.length_c   1.000
_cell.angle_alpha   90.00
_cell.angle_beta   90.00
_cell.angle_gamma   90.00
#
_symmetry.space_group_name_H-M   'P 1'
#
loop_
_entity.id
_entity.type
_entity.pdbx_description
1 polymer ?
#
loop_
_entity_poly.entity_id
_entity_poly.type
_entity_poly.pdbx_seq_one_letter_code
_entity_poly.pdbx_strand_id
1 'polypeptide(L)'
;MNNICKLHNNISAKFLQIVYWCILALFGIFFLCMNCLTPIKFDDFAYMLYFAADSEVIRPTSTPVSWESLLPSMWHHYCCVNGRFTSHIIVQMFCGLLGKNIFNIVNTIICMWQLHLIISLSSKSKSVVLLSVAIAAFFLFLPVPGEDMLWVAGAINYLWPTTFALAILKYISSDGGLKYNKPYQALAFIIGVIVGWMQESVSIGVSGGLFIWFLLNREKFTGINQWLTIGLWLGTLLIIVSPGTFNRIESGNEIAASADVIQMVASRLLVITMVLLPYILPFIALIICFILFIGRTKALWEKISLSILVFTVSLIFIYLLGIANSRIFYATVVFSLWCILTFCHQRLKIRSIYMKSTIIVAAMMVSI
;
A
#
# COMPACT_ATOMS: atom_id res chain seq x y z
N MET A 1 -21.21 20.46 38.22
CA MET A 1 -21.16 20.71 36.76
C MET A 1 -20.03 19.97 36.06
N ASN A 2 -18.80 19.95 36.52
CA ASN A 2 -17.66 19.32 35.85
C ASN A 2 -17.82 17.79 35.63
N ASN A 3 -18.44 17.04 36.54
CA ASN A 3 -18.62 15.59 36.42
C ASN A 3 -19.68 15.20 35.39
N ILE A 4 -20.78 15.98 35.27
CA ILE A 4 -21.84 15.72 34.27
C ILE A 4 -21.33 16.01 32.85
N CYS A 5 -20.56 17.09 32.66
CA CYS A 5 -19.92 17.40 31.38
C CYS A 5 -18.89 16.33 30.94
N LYS A 6 -18.09 15.81 31.88
CA LYS A 6 -17.17 14.68 31.60
C LYS A 6 -17.92 13.39 31.24
N LEU A 7 -19.03 13.10 31.92
CA LEU A 7 -19.85 11.92 31.64
C LEU A 7 -20.49 12.02 30.25
N HIS A 8 -21.08 13.17 29.90
CA HIS A 8 -21.66 13.40 28.58
C HIS A 8 -20.62 13.31 27.44
N ASN A 9 -19.42 13.85 27.63
CA ASN A 9 -18.33 13.74 26.66
C ASN A 9 -17.84 12.29 26.50
N ASN A 10 -17.78 11.51 27.57
CA ASN A 10 -17.41 10.09 27.52
C ASN A 10 -18.46 9.21 26.81
N ILE A 11 -19.75 9.48 27.02
CA ILE A 11 -20.86 8.78 26.35
C ILE A 11 -20.81 9.09 24.84
N SER A 12 -20.65 10.34 24.46
CA SER A 12 -20.52 10.78 23.07
C SER A 12 -19.31 10.15 22.38
N ALA A 13 -18.17 10.05 23.06
CA ALA A 13 -16.95 9.44 22.51
C ALA A 13 -17.12 7.91 22.29
N LYS A 14 -17.74 7.21 23.22
CA LYS A 14 -18.05 5.77 23.06
C LYS A 14 -19.03 5.52 21.92
N PHE A 15 -20.07 6.34 21.81
CA PHE A 15 -21.04 6.26 20.72
C PHE A 15 -20.35 6.44 19.35
N LEU A 16 -19.49 7.43 19.17
CA LEU A 16 -18.75 7.64 17.94
C LEU A 16 -17.80 6.47 17.62
N GLN A 17 -17.23 5.80 18.62
CA GLN A 17 -16.44 4.60 18.39
C GLN A 17 -17.29 3.44 17.87
N ILE A 18 -18.49 3.24 18.41
CA ILE A 18 -19.43 2.23 17.93
C ILE A 18 -19.80 2.52 16.48
N VAL A 19 -20.20 3.75 16.17
CA VAL A 19 -20.52 4.18 14.80
C VAL A 19 -19.36 3.94 13.84
N TYR A 20 -18.12 4.23 14.26
CA TYR A 20 -16.93 3.94 13.45
C TYR A 20 -16.83 2.45 13.07
N TRP A 21 -16.97 1.56 14.05
CA TRP A 21 -16.89 0.12 13.80
C TRP A 21 -18.08 -0.41 12.99
N CYS A 22 -19.26 0.15 13.19
CA CYS A 22 -20.44 -0.19 12.38
C CYS A 22 -20.24 0.19 10.91
N ILE A 23 -19.72 1.39 10.62
CA ILE A 23 -19.44 1.83 9.24
C ILE A 23 -18.38 0.92 8.61
N LEU A 24 -17.31 0.61 9.35
CA LEU A 24 -16.25 -0.26 8.85
C LEU A 24 -16.77 -1.68 8.58
N ALA A 25 -17.63 -2.21 9.44
CA ALA A 25 -18.27 -3.52 9.26
C ALA A 25 -19.23 -3.54 8.07
N LEU A 26 -20.06 -2.51 7.89
CA LEU A 26 -20.95 -2.38 6.73
C LEU A 26 -20.15 -2.30 5.42
N PHE A 27 -19.06 -1.52 5.41
CA PHE A 27 -18.14 -1.52 4.28
C PHE A 27 -17.53 -2.90 4.05
N GLY A 28 -17.13 -3.62 5.10
CA GLY A 28 -16.62 -4.98 5.01
C GLY A 28 -17.61 -5.96 4.39
N ILE A 29 -18.88 -5.90 4.78
CA ILE A 29 -19.95 -6.71 4.18
C ILE A 29 -20.11 -6.40 2.70
N PHE A 30 -20.18 -5.11 2.34
CA PHE A 30 -20.24 -4.68 0.95
C PHE A 30 -19.03 -5.19 0.15
N PHE A 31 -17.83 -5.03 0.68
CA PHE A 31 -16.59 -5.47 0.02
C PHE A 31 -16.52 -6.99 -0.11
N LEU A 32 -17.00 -7.75 0.88
CA LEU A 32 -17.12 -9.21 0.81
C LEU A 32 -18.08 -9.64 -0.32
N CYS A 33 -19.21 -8.97 -0.46
CA CYS A 33 -20.14 -9.22 -1.55
C CYS A 33 -19.45 -8.98 -2.92
N MET A 34 -18.73 -7.88 -3.05
CA MET A 34 -17.96 -7.59 -4.29
C MET A 34 -16.89 -8.64 -4.56
N ASN A 35 -16.16 -9.12 -3.54
CA ASN A 35 -15.22 -10.22 -3.67
C ASN A 35 -15.89 -11.52 -4.14
N CYS A 36 -17.06 -11.86 -3.59
CA CYS A 36 -17.80 -13.06 -3.98
C CYS A 36 -18.32 -12.99 -5.42
N LEU A 37 -18.71 -11.79 -5.88
CA LEU A 37 -19.17 -11.56 -7.25
C LEU A 37 -18.02 -11.49 -8.28
N THR A 38 -16.78 -11.25 -7.83
CA THR A 38 -15.63 -11.22 -8.71
C THR A 38 -15.13 -12.64 -9.00
N PRO A 39 -15.12 -13.11 -10.25
CA PRO A 39 -14.64 -14.44 -10.59
C PRO A 39 -13.11 -14.54 -10.54
N ILE A 40 -12.60 -15.77 -10.58
CA ILE A 40 -11.21 -16.07 -10.95
C ILE A 40 -11.01 -15.64 -12.40
N LYS A 41 -9.89 -14.97 -12.71
CA LYS A 41 -9.63 -14.42 -14.03
C LYS A 41 -8.15 -14.25 -14.34
N PHE A 42 -7.82 -14.12 -15.62
CA PHE A 42 -6.46 -13.82 -16.09
C PHE A 42 -5.40 -14.78 -15.53
N ASP A 43 -4.35 -14.23 -14.94
CA ASP A 43 -3.20 -14.98 -14.41
C ASP A 43 -3.57 -15.92 -13.26
N ASP A 44 -4.72 -15.73 -12.59
CA ASP A 44 -5.16 -16.62 -11.50
C ASP A 44 -5.23 -18.09 -11.95
N PHE A 45 -5.64 -18.35 -13.20
CA PHE A 45 -5.67 -19.70 -13.76
C PHE A 45 -4.27 -20.30 -13.92
N ALA A 46 -3.28 -19.49 -14.31
CA ALA A 46 -1.90 -19.93 -14.42
C ALA A 46 -1.33 -20.30 -13.02
N TYR A 47 -1.69 -19.55 -11.98
CA TYR A 47 -1.26 -19.83 -10.61
C TYR A 47 -1.93 -21.04 -9.95
N MET A 48 -2.93 -21.65 -10.59
CA MET A 48 -3.44 -22.98 -10.16
C MET A 48 -2.47 -24.11 -10.50
N LEU A 49 -1.52 -23.87 -11.40
CA LEU A 49 -0.65 -24.85 -12.00
C LEU A 49 0.80 -24.67 -11.51
N TYR A 50 1.58 -25.73 -11.61
CA TYR A 50 3.00 -25.72 -11.31
C TYR A 50 3.78 -24.99 -12.41
N PHE A 51 4.70 -24.12 -12.04
CA PHE A 51 5.64 -23.48 -12.96
C PHE A 51 6.93 -24.29 -13.01
N ALA A 52 7.24 -24.87 -14.18
CA ALA A 52 8.48 -25.59 -14.40
C ALA A 52 9.54 -24.70 -15.06
N ALA A 53 10.79 -24.97 -14.76
CA ALA A 53 11.94 -24.34 -15.42
C ALA A 53 12.37 -25.18 -16.64
N ASP A 54 11.55 -25.21 -17.68
CA ASP A 54 11.92 -25.83 -18.94
C ASP A 54 12.35 -24.75 -19.94
N SER A 55 13.68 -24.58 -20.08
CA SER A 55 14.28 -23.62 -21.00
C SER A 55 13.84 -22.14 -20.84
N GLU A 56 14.26 -21.25 -21.67
CA GLU A 56 14.19 -19.79 -21.57
C GLU A 56 12.79 -19.16 -21.40
N VAL A 57 11.71 -19.95 -21.52
CA VAL A 57 10.33 -19.48 -21.36
C VAL A 57 9.61 -20.30 -20.31
N ILE A 58 9.43 -19.74 -19.12
CA ILE A 58 8.58 -20.37 -18.08
C ILE A 58 7.11 -20.29 -18.49
N ARG A 59 6.48 -21.45 -18.53
CA ARG A 59 5.04 -21.61 -18.71
C ARG A 59 4.46 -22.42 -17.55
N PRO A 60 3.23 -22.16 -17.14
CA PRO A 60 2.53 -23.07 -16.26
C PRO A 60 2.42 -24.43 -16.94
N THR A 61 2.72 -25.50 -16.22
CA THR A 61 2.56 -26.87 -16.71
C THR A 61 1.08 -27.25 -16.69
N SER A 62 0.72 -28.44 -17.16
CA SER A 62 -0.62 -29.00 -16.98
C SER A 62 -0.86 -29.59 -15.57
N THR A 63 0.18 -29.64 -14.73
CA THR A 63 0.12 -30.23 -13.39
C THR A 63 -0.40 -29.22 -12.37
N PRO A 64 -1.46 -29.52 -11.61
CA PRO A 64 -1.91 -28.68 -10.50
C PRO A 64 -0.82 -28.52 -9.45
N VAL A 65 -0.78 -27.35 -8.82
CA VAL A 65 0.14 -27.10 -7.70
C VAL A 65 -0.29 -27.90 -6.46
N SER A 66 0.69 -28.38 -5.69
CA SER A 66 0.51 -29.02 -4.38
C SER A 66 1.28 -28.26 -3.30
N TRP A 67 1.03 -28.57 -2.03
CA TRP A 67 1.80 -27.97 -0.93
C TRP A 67 3.31 -28.25 -1.03
N GLU A 68 3.68 -29.40 -1.51
CA GLU A 68 5.08 -29.79 -1.69
C GLU A 68 5.74 -29.06 -2.86
N SER A 69 4.98 -28.80 -3.92
CA SER A 69 5.48 -28.15 -5.14
C SER A 69 5.38 -26.62 -5.11
N LEU A 70 4.71 -26.02 -4.10
CA LEU A 70 4.48 -24.57 -4.00
C LEU A 70 5.78 -23.76 -4.01
N LEU A 71 6.71 -24.08 -3.11
CA LEU A 71 7.99 -23.36 -3.01
C LEU A 71 8.88 -23.57 -4.24
N PRO A 72 9.10 -24.79 -4.75
CA PRO A 72 9.82 -24.99 -6.00
C PRO A 72 9.22 -24.24 -7.19
N SER A 73 7.88 -24.29 -7.35
CA SER A 73 7.16 -23.59 -8.40
C SER A 73 7.43 -22.07 -8.35
N MET A 74 7.32 -21.49 -7.17
CA MET A 74 7.52 -20.04 -7.01
C MET A 74 8.99 -19.64 -7.06
N TRP A 75 9.91 -20.53 -6.73
CA TRP A 75 11.32 -20.29 -6.95
C TRP A 75 11.67 -20.21 -8.45
N HIS A 76 11.12 -21.12 -9.26
CA HIS A 76 11.27 -21.02 -10.72
C HIS A 76 10.68 -19.71 -11.26
N HIS A 77 9.48 -19.33 -10.78
CA HIS A 77 8.85 -18.07 -11.15
C HIS A 77 9.72 -16.86 -10.76
N TYR A 78 10.33 -16.86 -9.57
CA TYR A 78 11.23 -15.81 -9.09
C TYR A 78 12.49 -15.68 -9.97
N CYS A 79 13.07 -16.82 -10.36
CA CYS A 79 14.28 -16.82 -11.17
C CYS A 79 14.04 -16.34 -12.59
N CYS A 80 12.84 -16.52 -13.15
CA CYS A 80 12.65 -16.34 -14.58
C CYS A 80 11.59 -15.30 -14.97
N VAL A 81 10.58 -15.02 -14.09
CA VAL A 81 9.46 -14.15 -14.44
C VAL A 81 9.54 -12.78 -13.75
N ASN A 82 9.58 -12.77 -12.39
CA ASN A 82 9.74 -11.55 -11.64
C ASN A 82 10.10 -11.78 -10.16
N GLY A 83 10.61 -10.73 -9.49
CA GLY A 83 11.15 -10.79 -8.14
C GLY A 83 10.16 -10.84 -6.98
N ARG A 84 8.84 -10.82 -7.19
CA ARG A 84 7.80 -10.73 -6.15
C ARG A 84 7.52 -12.07 -5.47
N PHE A 85 8.55 -12.71 -4.95
CA PHE A 85 8.47 -14.09 -4.44
C PHE A 85 7.38 -14.27 -3.38
N THR A 86 7.34 -13.42 -2.36
CA THR A 86 6.35 -13.53 -1.28
C THR A 86 4.91 -13.36 -1.78
N SER A 87 4.65 -12.38 -2.63
CA SER A 87 3.30 -12.19 -3.19
C SER A 87 2.88 -13.37 -4.03
N HIS A 88 3.75 -13.90 -4.87
CA HIS A 88 3.40 -14.99 -5.77
C HIS A 88 3.21 -16.33 -5.05
N ILE A 89 3.95 -16.60 -3.97
CA ILE A 89 3.63 -17.73 -3.08
C ILE A 89 2.20 -17.62 -2.57
N ILE A 90 1.81 -16.44 -2.08
CA ILE A 90 0.46 -16.21 -1.54
C ILE A 90 -0.59 -16.31 -2.66
N VAL A 91 -0.33 -15.76 -3.85
CA VAL A 91 -1.24 -15.91 -5.01
C VAL A 91 -1.46 -17.38 -5.35
N GLN A 92 -0.37 -18.15 -5.52
CA GLN A 92 -0.45 -19.56 -5.87
C GLN A 92 -1.13 -20.38 -4.78
N MET A 93 -0.90 -20.04 -3.50
CA MET A 93 -1.56 -20.68 -2.36
C MET A 93 -3.09 -20.47 -2.41
N PHE A 94 -3.58 -19.27 -2.70
CA PHE A 94 -5.01 -19.02 -2.78
C PHE A 94 -5.64 -19.52 -4.08
N CYS A 95 -4.97 -19.41 -5.22
CA CYS A 95 -5.50 -19.87 -6.48
C CYS A 95 -5.52 -21.41 -6.57
N GLY A 96 -4.44 -22.08 -6.15
CA GLY A 96 -4.27 -23.52 -6.33
C GLY A 96 -4.66 -24.39 -5.14
N LEU A 97 -4.55 -23.90 -3.89
CA LEU A 97 -4.64 -24.76 -2.71
C LEU A 97 -5.81 -24.40 -1.79
N LEU A 98 -5.98 -23.13 -1.41
CA LEU A 98 -6.98 -22.70 -0.44
C LEU A 98 -8.33 -22.33 -1.07
N GLY A 99 -8.30 -21.86 -2.30
CA GLY A 99 -9.47 -21.48 -3.07
C GLY A 99 -9.98 -20.06 -2.82
N LYS A 100 -10.80 -19.60 -3.76
CA LYS A 100 -11.33 -18.23 -3.83
C LYS A 100 -12.18 -17.82 -2.63
N ASN A 101 -12.93 -18.74 -2.03
CA ASN A 101 -13.81 -18.42 -0.90
C ASN A 101 -13.02 -17.99 0.34
N ILE A 102 -11.91 -18.66 0.64
CA ILE A 102 -11.03 -18.29 1.74
C ILE A 102 -10.35 -16.97 1.43
N PHE A 103 -9.88 -16.78 0.19
CA PHE A 103 -9.35 -15.50 -0.27
C PHE A 103 -10.34 -14.35 -0.03
N ASN A 104 -11.60 -14.50 -0.40
CA ASN A 104 -12.61 -13.44 -0.28
C ASN A 104 -12.74 -12.93 1.17
N ILE A 105 -12.73 -13.84 2.13
CA ILE A 105 -12.81 -13.50 3.57
C ILE A 105 -11.53 -12.78 4.01
N VAL A 106 -10.36 -13.36 3.73
CA VAL A 106 -9.06 -12.80 4.16
C VAL A 106 -8.83 -11.46 3.50
N ASN A 107 -9.11 -11.33 2.21
CA ASN A 107 -8.97 -10.10 1.45
C ASN A 107 -9.86 -8.97 2.01
N THR A 108 -11.08 -9.31 2.41
CA THR A 108 -12.00 -8.36 3.06
C THR A 108 -11.43 -7.86 4.39
N ILE A 109 -10.90 -8.75 5.22
CA ILE A 109 -10.27 -8.38 6.49
C ILE A 109 -9.07 -7.45 6.25
N ILE A 110 -8.24 -7.75 5.26
CA ILE A 110 -7.07 -6.93 4.90
C ILE A 110 -7.50 -5.55 4.39
N CYS A 111 -8.54 -5.45 3.57
CA CYS A 111 -9.06 -4.17 3.10
C CYS A 111 -9.61 -3.31 4.26
N MET A 112 -10.39 -3.90 5.16
CA MET A 112 -10.86 -3.22 6.37
C MET A 112 -9.68 -2.77 7.25
N TRP A 113 -8.65 -3.59 7.38
CA TRP A 113 -7.45 -3.25 8.13
C TRP A 113 -6.68 -2.11 7.48
N GLN A 114 -6.56 -2.07 6.15
CA GLN A 114 -5.95 -0.95 5.43
C GLN A 114 -6.64 0.38 5.74
N LEU A 115 -7.97 0.43 5.64
CA LEU A 115 -8.73 1.63 6.00
C LEU A 115 -8.48 2.04 7.46
N HIS A 116 -8.53 1.07 8.38
CA HIS A 116 -8.26 1.32 9.79
C HIS A 116 -6.83 1.85 10.03
N LEU A 117 -5.83 1.32 9.33
CA LEU A 117 -4.44 1.77 9.43
C LEU A 117 -4.27 3.21 8.93
N ILE A 118 -4.86 3.56 7.78
CA ILE A 118 -4.84 4.94 7.25
C ILE A 118 -5.40 5.91 8.30
N ILE A 119 -6.56 5.60 8.90
CA ILE A 119 -7.15 6.46 9.91
C ILE A 119 -6.29 6.53 11.18
N SER A 120 -5.77 5.38 11.63
CA SER A 120 -4.95 5.33 12.85
C SER A 120 -3.58 5.99 12.71
N LEU A 121 -3.02 6.06 11.50
CA LEU A 121 -1.83 6.81 11.15
C LEU A 121 -2.10 8.31 11.08
N SER A 122 -3.28 8.69 10.57
CA SER A 122 -3.68 10.10 10.41
C SER A 122 -4.16 10.74 11.70
N SER A 123 -4.79 9.97 12.59
CA SER A 123 -5.43 10.48 13.81
C SER A 123 -5.25 9.51 14.98
N LYS A 124 -5.06 10.07 16.20
CA LYS A 124 -5.08 9.27 17.43
C LYS A 124 -6.50 8.78 17.80
N SER A 125 -7.53 9.42 17.27
CA SER A 125 -8.94 9.07 17.51
C SER A 125 -9.53 8.32 16.32
N LYS A 126 -10.49 7.41 16.61
CA LYS A 126 -11.29 6.70 15.59
C LYS A 126 -12.30 7.68 14.99
N SER A 127 -11.89 8.45 13.99
CA SER A 127 -12.72 9.49 13.38
C SER A 127 -13.65 8.90 12.32
N VAL A 128 -14.96 9.00 12.57
CA VAL A 128 -16.02 8.60 11.62
C VAL A 128 -15.89 9.39 10.31
N VAL A 129 -15.64 10.68 10.39
CA VAL A 129 -15.49 11.55 9.21
C VAL A 129 -14.31 11.11 8.35
N LEU A 130 -13.13 10.91 8.96
CA LEU A 130 -11.97 10.46 8.20
C LEU A 130 -12.18 9.07 7.56
N LEU A 131 -12.87 8.17 8.25
CA LEU A 131 -13.21 6.85 7.69
C LEU A 131 -14.13 6.97 6.49
N SER A 132 -15.20 7.77 6.59
CA SER A 132 -16.14 7.97 5.47
C SER A 132 -15.45 8.60 4.26
N VAL A 133 -14.56 9.57 4.50
CA VAL A 133 -13.75 10.19 3.44
C VAL A 133 -12.78 9.19 2.82
N ALA A 134 -12.12 8.35 3.62
CA ALA A 134 -11.21 7.34 3.10
C ALA A 134 -11.94 6.30 2.24
N ILE A 135 -13.14 5.87 2.66
CA ILE A 135 -13.98 4.95 1.87
C ILE A 135 -14.38 5.61 0.55
N ALA A 136 -14.86 6.85 0.56
CA ALA A 136 -15.22 7.58 -0.64
C ALA A 136 -14.01 7.73 -1.58
N ALA A 137 -12.84 8.08 -1.02
CA ALA A 137 -11.62 8.23 -1.79
C ALA A 137 -11.17 6.92 -2.46
N PHE A 138 -11.38 5.77 -1.84
CA PHE A 138 -11.08 4.47 -2.46
C PHE A 138 -11.87 4.25 -3.75
N PHE A 139 -13.15 4.64 -3.79
CA PHE A 139 -13.97 4.49 -4.99
C PHE A 139 -13.70 5.56 -6.04
N LEU A 140 -13.30 6.75 -5.64
CA LEU A 140 -13.14 7.89 -6.55
C LEU A 140 -11.73 7.98 -7.16
N PHE A 141 -10.70 7.61 -6.41
CA PHE A 141 -9.31 7.91 -6.78
C PHE A 141 -8.41 6.71 -6.99
N LEU A 142 -8.80 5.50 -6.55
CA LEU A 142 -8.01 4.32 -6.90
C LEU A 142 -8.13 4.03 -8.40
N PRO A 143 -7.00 3.81 -9.10
CA PRO A 143 -7.00 3.75 -10.55
C PRO A 143 -7.90 2.66 -11.13
N VAL A 144 -7.83 1.46 -10.61
CA VAL A 144 -8.58 0.27 -11.08
C VAL A 144 -8.97 -0.60 -9.88
N PRO A 145 -9.88 -0.13 -9.02
CA PRO A 145 -10.15 -0.81 -7.74
C PRO A 145 -10.60 -2.27 -7.90
N GLY A 146 -11.28 -2.60 -8.99
CA GLY A 146 -11.67 -3.97 -9.30
C GLY A 146 -10.48 -4.90 -9.55
N GLU A 147 -9.40 -4.40 -10.12
CA GLU A 147 -8.17 -5.17 -10.37
C GLU A 147 -7.22 -5.15 -9.18
N ASP A 148 -7.09 -4.01 -8.51
CA ASP A 148 -6.13 -3.83 -7.42
C ASP A 148 -6.61 -4.40 -6.08
N MET A 149 -7.93 -4.58 -5.91
CA MET A 149 -8.53 -4.92 -4.63
C MET A 149 -9.36 -6.21 -4.65
N LEU A 150 -9.95 -6.61 -5.79
CA LEU A 150 -10.90 -7.74 -5.85
C LEU A 150 -10.34 -8.93 -6.64
N TRP A 151 -9.50 -8.70 -7.64
CA TRP A 151 -8.81 -9.76 -8.38
C TRP A 151 -7.75 -10.41 -7.49
N VAL A 152 -7.66 -11.75 -7.44
CA VAL A 152 -6.77 -12.47 -6.51
C VAL A 152 -5.31 -12.03 -6.66
N ALA A 153 -4.76 -12.21 -7.87
CA ALA A 153 -3.38 -11.83 -8.14
C ALA A 153 -3.17 -10.31 -7.98
N GLY A 154 -4.16 -9.49 -8.35
CA GLY A 154 -4.09 -8.05 -8.19
C GLY A 154 -4.07 -7.61 -6.73
N ALA A 155 -5.03 -8.07 -5.93
CA ALA A 155 -5.13 -7.70 -4.52
C ALA A 155 -3.86 -8.10 -3.73
N ILE A 156 -3.34 -9.29 -3.98
CA ILE A 156 -2.12 -9.78 -3.31
C ILE A 156 -0.87 -9.01 -3.77
N ASN A 157 -0.88 -8.43 -4.96
CA ASN A 157 0.23 -7.62 -5.44
C ASN A 157 0.12 -6.12 -5.10
N TYR A 158 -1.07 -5.59 -4.77
CA TYR A 158 -1.25 -4.15 -4.53
C TYR A 158 -1.88 -3.83 -3.18
N LEU A 159 -3.09 -4.34 -2.88
CA LEU A 159 -3.78 -4.10 -1.60
C LEU A 159 -2.97 -4.64 -0.41
N TRP A 160 -2.54 -5.91 -0.47
CA TRP A 160 -1.88 -6.57 0.65
C TRP A 160 -0.51 -5.96 0.98
N PRO A 161 0.42 -5.79 0.04
CA PRO A 161 1.72 -5.17 0.33
C PRO A 161 1.58 -3.77 0.89
N THR A 162 0.65 -2.97 0.34
CA THR A 162 0.37 -1.62 0.84
C THR A 162 -0.17 -1.65 2.26
N THR A 163 -1.05 -2.59 2.59
CA THR A 163 -1.59 -2.75 3.95
C THR A 163 -0.50 -3.13 4.95
N PHE A 164 0.33 -4.12 4.61
CA PHE A 164 1.43 -4.54 5.49
C PHE A 164 2.50 -3.45 5.64
N ALA A 165 2.79 -2.72 4.57
CA ALA A 165 3.66 -1.55 4.64
C ALA A 165 3.11 -0.47 5.58
N LEU A 166 1.81 -0.14 5.49
CA LEU A 166 1.16 0.78 6.43
C LEU A 166 1.22 0.28 7.88
N ALA A 167 1.11 -1.04 8.10
CA ALA A 167 1.25 -1.62 9.44
C ALA A 167 2.68 -1.44 9.99
N ILE A 168 3.71 -1.65 9.18
CA ILE A 168 5.11 -1.37 9.52
C ILE A 168 5.28 0.12 9.84
N LEU A 169 4.80 1.01 8.99
CA LEU A 169 4.88 2.45 9.19
C LEU A 169 4.15 2.90 10.47
N LYS A 170 3.00 2.28 10.76
CA LYS A 170 2.26 2.52 12.00
C LYS A 170 3.05 2.08 13.23
N TYR A 171 3.68 0.92 13.18
CA TYR A 171 4.52 0.41 14.26
C TYR A 171 5.71 1.34 14.52
N ILE A 172 6.46 1.71 13.48
CA ILE A 172 7.64 2.59 13.56
C ILE A 172 7.27 3.99 14.08
N SER A 173 6.12 4.53 13.64
CA SER A 173 5.65 5.86 14.07
C SER A 173 5.04 5.88 15.48
N SER A 174 4.67 4.72 16.02
CA SER A 174 4.27 4.61 17.43
C SER A 174 5.53 4.39 18.27
N ASP A 175 5.73 5.17 19.36
CA ASP A 175 6.85 4.98 20.29
C ASP A 175 6.73 3.63 21.03
N GLY A 176 6.76 2.52 20.27
CA GLY A 176 6.57 1.15 20.76
C GLY A 176 7.69 0.73 21.71
N GLY A 177 7.36 0.56 22.99
CA GLY A 177 8.28 0.34 24.08
C GLY A 177 8.97 -1.02 24.22
N LEU A 178 8.96 -1.88 23.17
CA LEU A 178 9.60 -3.21 23.19
C LEU A 178 11.04 -3.12 22.68
N LYS A 179 11.91 -2.35 23.37
CA LYS A 179 13.21 -1.97 22.84
C LYS A 179 14.25 -3.10 22.71
N TYR A 180 14.25 -4.15 23.54
CA TYR A 180 15.42 -5.04 23.66
C TYR A 180 15.14 -6.53 23.85
N ASN A 181 14.07 -7.09 23.28
CA ASN A 181 13.83 -8.53 23.35
C ASN A 181 14.30 -9.21 22.05
N LYS A 182 15.35 -10.03 22.11
CA LYS A 182 15.97 -10.69 20.94
C LYS A 182 15.00 -11.50 20.09
N PRO A 183 14.10 -12.36 20.62
CA PRO A 183 13.13 -13.07 19.83
C PRO A 183 12.21 -12.16 19.01
N TYR A 184 11.76 -11.04 19.59
CA TYR A 184 10.92 -10.07 18.87
C TYR A 184 11.69 -9.31 17.80
N GLN A 185 12.99 -9.09 17.99
CA GLN A 185 13.86 -8.49 16.96
C GLN A 185 14.03 -9.43 15.77
N ALA A 186 14.26 -10.73 16.00
CA ALA A 186 14.32 -11.73 14.94
C ALA A 186 13.01 -11.86 14.19
N LEU A 187 11.87 -11.90 14.90
CA LEU A 187 10.54 -11.91 14.26
C LEU A 187 10.30 -10.64 13.43
N ALA A 188 10.67 -9.47 13.95
CA ALA A 188 10.55 -8.21 13.24
C ALA A 188 11.40 -8.19 11.95
N PHE A 189 12.62 -8.70 12.00
CA PHE A 189 13.46 -8.86 10.82
C PHE A 189 12.80 -9.76 9.77
N ILE A 190 12.27 -10.92 10.15
CA ILE A 190 11.59 -11.85 9.25
C ILE A 190 10.35 -11.18 8.63
N ILE A 191 9.52 -10.51 9.44
CA ILE A 191 8.35 -9.76 8.95
C ILE A 191 8.79 -8.69 7.95
N GLY A 192 9.87 -7.95 8.26
CA GLY A 192 10.44 -6.96 7.37
C GLY A 192 10.82 -7.57 6.02
N VAL A 193 11.56 -8.70 6.00
CA VAL A 193 11.95 -9.40 4.77
C VAL A 193 10.71 -9.82 3.97
N ILE A 194 9.73 -10.46 4.61
CA ILE A 194 8.50 -10.91 3.95
C ILE A 194 7.78 -9.75 3.27
N VAL A 195 7.57 -8.65 3.97
CA VAL A 195 6.86 -7.47 3.43
C VAL A 195 7.68 -6.76 2.36
N GLY A 196 9.00 -6.62 2.58
CA GLY A 196 9.91 -6.04 1.60
C GLY A 196 10.01 -6.83 0.31
N TRP A 197 9.76 -8.14 0.34
CA TRP A 197 9.84 -9.05 -0.80
C TRP A 197 8.50 -9.26 -1.52
N MET A 198 7.50 -8.42 -1.26
CA MET A 198 6.16 -8.56 -1.85
C MET A 198 6.01 -7.86 -3.20
N GLN A 199 6.29 -6.55 -3.27
CA GLN A 199 6.00 -5.77 -4.48
C GLN A 199 6.91 -4.53 -4.56
N GLU A 200 7.59 -4.34 -5.71
CA GLU A 200 8.65 -3.36 -5.89
C GLU A 200 8.20 -1.91 -5.66
N SER A 201 7.06 -1.48 -6.21
CA SER A 201 6.63 -0.07 -6.09
C SER A 201 6.29 0.31 -4.65
N VAL A 202 5.74 -0.63 -3.87
CA VAL A 202 5.48 -0.44 -2.44
C VAL A 202 6.77 -0.46 -1.64
N SER A 203 7.57 -1.53 -1.85
CA SER A 203 8.76 -1.79 -1.03
C SER A 203 9.82 -0.72 -1.21
N ILE A 204 10.08 -0.26 -2.44
CA ILE A 204 11.06 0.80 -2.72
C ILE A 204 10.57 2.14 -2.16
N GLY A 205 9.29 2.47 -2.33
CA GLY A 205 8.71 3.68 -1.77
C GLY A 205 8.85 3.76 -0.26
N VAL A 206 8.50 2.68 0.44
CA VAL A 206 8.59 2.62 1.91
C VAL A 206 10.03 2.53 2.38
N SER A 207 10.87 1.71 1.75
CA SER A 207 12.29 1.55 2.10
C SER A 207 13.06 2.85 1.94
N GLY A 208 12.89 3.56 0.82
CA GLY A 208 13.53 4.84 0.57
C GLY A 208 12.99 5.95 1.47
N GLY A 209 11.67 6.00 1.68
CA GLY A 209 11.05 6.95 2.60
C GLY A 209 11.56 6.78 4.03
N LEU A 210 11.64 5.54 4.54
CA LEU A 210 12.19 5.21 5.85
C LEU A 210 13.69 5.51 5.93
N PHE A 211 14.47 5.23 4.88
CA PHE A 211 15.89 5.53 4.85
C PHE A 211 16.13 7.03 5.10
N ILE A 212 15.48 7.91 4.33
CA ILE A 212 15.59 9.35 4.50
C ILE A 212 15.07 9.77 5.89
N TRP A 213 13.94 9.20 6.32
CA TRP A 213 13.35 9.54 7.62
C TRP A 213 14.26 9.19 8.80
N PHE A 214 14.95 8.05 8.77
CA PHE A 214 15.91 7.66 9.79
C PHE A 214 17.21 8.45 9.74
N LEU A 215 17.63 8.97 8.59
CA LEU A 215 18.74 9.93 8.53
C LEU A 215 18.43 11.20 9.31
N LEU A 216 17.15 11.61 9.32
CA LEU A 216 16.67 12.79 10.05
C LEU A 216 16.30 12.50 11.51
N ASN A 217 16.03 11.24 11.88
CA ASN A 217 15.56 10.81 13.20
C ASN A 217 16.35 9.57 13.67
N ARG A 218 17.66 9.71 13.78
CA ARG A 218 18.58 8.57 14.06
C ARG A 218 18.29 7.87 15.39
N GLU A 219 17.79 8.60 16.38
CA GLU A 219 17.41 8.08 17.68
C GLU A 219 16.27 7.07 17.65
N LYS A 220 15.46 7.08 16.59
CA LYS A 220 14.35 6.13 16.39
C LYS A 220 14.77 4.83 15.67
N PHE A 221 15.99 4.81 15.11
CA PHE A 221 16.55 3.62 14.45
C PHE A 221 17.22 2.69 15.46
N THR A 222 16.42 2.13 16.35
CA THR A 222 16.90 1.26 17.44
C THR A 222 15.97 0.09 17.71
N GLY A 223 16.47 -0.99 18.27
CA GLY A 223 15.70 -2.13 18.74
C GLY A 223 14.88 -2.78 17.63
N ILE A 224 13.60 -3.01 17.86
CA ILE A 224 12.70 -3.67 16.90
C ILE A 224 12.54 -2.85 15.61
N ASN A 225 12.48 -1.51 15.69
CA ASN A 225 12.39 -0.64 14.51
C ASN A 225 13.57 -0.85 13.55
N GLN A 226 14.78 -0.98 14.12
CA GLN A 226 16.00 -1.24 13.36
C GLN A 226 15.91 -2.57 12.60
N TRP A 227 15.59 -3.66 13.30
CA TRP A 227 15.54 -4.99 12.69
C TRP A 227 14.42 -5.14 11.66
N LEU A 228 13.25 -4.58 11.95
CA LEU A 228 12.13 -4.52 11.02
C LEU A 228 12.49 -3.78 9.73
N THR A 229 13.20 -2.66 9.86
CA THR A 229 13.62 -1.85 8.70
C THR A 229 14.75 -2.51 7.92
N ILE A 230 15.73 -3.11 8.60
CA ILE A 230 16.81 -3.86 7.92
C ILE A 230 16.22 -5.04 7.15
N GLY A 231 15.25 -5.77 7.74
CA GLY A 231 14.54 -6.83 7.05
C GLY A 231 13.79 -6.32 5.81
N LEU A 232 13.09 -5.18 5.93
CA LEU A 232 12.40 -4.55 4.81
C LEU A 232 13.36 -4.17 3.67
N TRP A 233 14.52 -3.61 3.99
CA TRP A 233 15.54 -3.28 3.01
C TRP A 233 16.10 -4.52 2.32
N LEU A 234 16.36 -5.58 3.08
CA LEU A 234 16.82 -6.85 2.50
C LEU A 234 15.76 -7.44 1.56
N GLY A 235 14.48 -7.50 1.97
CA GLY A 235 13.39 -7.97 1.12
C GLY A 235 13.25 -7.14 -0.15
N THR A 236 13.38 -5.81 -0.05
CA THR A 236 13.38 -4.89 -1.21
C THR A 236 14.56 -5.19 -2.14
N LEU A 237 15.75 -5.42 -1.58
CA LEU A 237 16.93 -5.78 -2.36
C LEU A 237 16.73 -7.09 -3.11
N LEU A 238 16.13 -8.10 -2.47
CA LEU A 238 15.84 -9.40 -3.10
C LEU A 238 14.90 -9.27 -4.32
N ILE A 239 13.95 -8.31 -4.33
CA ILE A 239 13.16 -8.03 -5.53
C ILE A 239 14.04 -7.43 -6.63
N ILE A 240 14.86 -6.43 -6.29
CA ILE A 240 15.66 -5.68 -7.26
C ILE A 240 16.69 -6.57 -7.95
N VAL A 241 17.37 -7.44 -7.17
CA VAL A 241 18.44 -8.29 -7.68
C VAL A 241 17.93 -9.63 -8.24
N SER A 242 16.61 -9.85 -8.32
CA SER A 242 16.10 -11.13 -8.82
C SER A 242 16.40 -11.33 -10.30
N PRO A 243 16.80 -12.54 -10.72
CA PRO A 243 17.00 -12.83 -12.14
C PRO A 243 15.75 -12.55 -12.97
N GLY A 244 14.56 -12.93 -12.49
CA GLY A 244 13.30 -12.67 -13.18
C GLY A 244 12.99 -11.17 -13.37
N THR A 245 13.45 -10.30 -12.47
CA THR A 245 13.33 -8.84 -12.66
C THR A 245 14.23 -8.38 -13.82
N PHE A 246 15.46 -8.90 -13.93
CA PHE A 246 16.36 -8.57 -15.04
C PHE A 246 15.81 -9.08 -16.37
N ASN A 247 15.36 -10.34 -16.46
CA ASN A 247 14.75 -10.90 -17.67
C ASN A 247 13.58 -10.05 -18.17
N ARG A 248 12.75 -9.56 -17.23
CA ARG A 248 11.63 -8.69 -17.56
C ARG A 248 12.06 -7.30 -18.06
N ILE A 249 13.16 -6.77 -17.56
CA ILE A 249 13.75 -5.50 -18.04
C ILE A 249 14.35 -5.69 -19.41
N GLU A 250 15.07 -6.79 -19.65
CA GLU A 250 15.68 -7.09 -20.94
C GLU A 250 14.62 -7.27 -22.03
N SER A 251 13.58 -8.07 -21.79
CA SER A 251 12.47 -8.23 -22.74
C SER A 251 11.73 -6.91 -23.04
N GLY A 252 11.64 -6.02 -22.06
CA GLY A 252 11.12 -4.67 -22.24
C GLY A 252 12.05 -3.77 -23.07
N ASN A 253 13.36 -3.93 -22.90
CA ASN A 253 14.39 -3.17 -23.62
C ASN A 253 14.56 -3.62 -25.07
N GLU A 254 14.37 -4.89 -25.40
CA GLU A 254 14.37 -5.37 -26.80
C GLU A 254 13.26 -4.68 -27.63
N ILE A 255 12.09 -4.44 -27.02
CA ILE A 255 11.00 -3.67 -27.66
C ILE A 255 11.37 -2.20 -27.77
N ALA A 256 12.17 -1.66 -26.84
CA ALA A 256 12.58 -0.26 -26.80
C ALA A 256 13.87 0.03 -27.60
N ALA A 257 14.70 -0.99 -27.84
CA ALA A 257 15.99 -0.84 -28.54
C ALA A 257 15.87 -0.39 -30.01
N SER A 258 14.68 -0.48 -30.59
CA SER A 258 14.37 0.05 -31.94
C SER A 258 13.95 1.51 -31.93
N ALA A 259 13.76 2.14 -30.78
CA ALA A 259 13.29 3.51 -30.67
C ALA A 259 14.44 4.46 -30.28
N ASP A 260 14.47 5.65 -30.91
CA ASP A 260 15.38 6.73 -30.53
C ASP A 260 15.17 7.09 -29.03
N VAL A 261 16.24 7.33 -28.29
CA VAL A 261 16.21 7.67 -26.84
C VAL A 261 15.25 8.84 -26.58
N ILE A 262 15.18 9.81 -27.48
CA ILE A 262 14.28 10.95 -27.38
C ILE A 262 12.81 10.49 -27.49
N GLN A 263 12.50 9.61 -28.44
CA GLN A 263 11.14 9.04 -28.57
C GLN A 263 10.75 8.18 -27.39
N MET A 264 11.70 7.42 -26.82
CA MET A 264 11.49 6.61 -25.63
C MET A 264 11.18 7.51 -24.40
N VAL A 265 11.94 8.58 -24.19
CA VAL A 265 11.71 9.54 -23.11
C VAL A 265 10.40 10.29 -23.32
N ALA A 266 10.12 10.74 -24.53
CA ALA A 266 8.88 11.44 -24.85
C ALA A 266 7.64 10.56 -24.69
N SER A 267 7.68 9.30 -25.13
CA SER A 267 6.59 8.35 -24.93
C SER A 267 6.37 8.01 -23.45
N ARG A 268 7.43 7.83 -22.68
CA ARG A 268 7.35 7.64 -21.23
C ARG A 268 6.72 8.85 -20.52
N LEU A 269 7.17 10.07 -20.86
CA LEU A 269 6.59 11.31 -20.35
C LEU A 269 5.11 11.46 -20.71
N LEU A 270 4.74 11.17 -21.96
CA LEU A 270 3.36 11.25 -22.42
C LEU A 270 2.47 10.27 -21.69
N VAL A 271 2.89 9.01 -21.56
CA VAL A 271 2.14 7.96 -20.88
C VAL A 271 2.00 8.27 -19.39
N ILE A 272 3.11 8.66 -18.73
CA ILE A 272 3.09 9.07 -17.34
C ILE A 272 2.16 10.27 -17.16
N THR A 273 2.20 11.24 -18.05
CA THR A 273 1.35 12.42 -17.98
C THR A 273 -0.12 12.05 -18.17
N MET A 274 -0.46 11.24 -19.16
CA MET A 274 -1.85 10.86 -19.45
C MET A 274 -2.44 9.93 -18.39
N VAL A 275 -1.64 9.03 -17.80
CA VAL A 275 -2.09 8.09 -16.77
C VAL A 275 -1.98 8.69 -15.35
N LEU A 276 -0.96 9.50 -15.08
CA LEU A 276 -0.72 10.12 -13.76
C LEU A 276 -1.57 11.34 -13.49
N LEU A 277 -1.76 12.20 -14.49
CA LEU A 277 -2.43 13.49 -14.29
C LEU A 277 -3.81 13.35 -13.64
N PRO A 278 -4.70 12.45 -14.10
CA PRO A 278 -6.01 12.32 -13.49
C PRO A 278 -5.98 11.84 -12.04
N TYR A 279 -5.02 10.99 -11.68
CA TYR A 279 -5.03 10.30 -10.40
C TYR A 279 -4.16 10.96 -9.32
N ILE A 280 -3.08 11.61 -9.68
CA ILE A 280 -2.07 12.09 -8.71
C ILE A 280 -1.95 13.60 -8.67
N LEU A 281 -2.22 14.30 -9.76
CA LEU A 281 -2.14 15.76 -9.79
C LEU A 281 -3.00 16.44 -8.72
N PRO A 282 -4.25 16.01 -8.48
CA PRO A 282 -5.07 16.54 -7.40
C PRO A 282 -4.42 16.37 -6.02
N PHE A 283 -3.80 15.22 -5.77
CA PHE A 283 -3.11 14.98 -4.49
C PHE A 283 -1.85 15.80 -4.34
N ILE A 284 -1.05 15.95 -5.41
CA ILE A 284 0.13 16.82 -5.41
C ILE A 284 -0.29 18.27 -5.17
N ALA A 285 -1.31 18.76 -5.87
CA ALA A 285 -1.84 20.11 -5.69
C ALA A 285 -2.31 20.35 -4.25
N LEU A 286 -3.06 19.39 -3.67
CA LEU A 286 -3.50 19.47 -2.27
C LEU A 286 -2.34 19.48 -1.29
N ILE A 287 -1.33 18.61 -1.50
CA ILE A 287 -0.14 18.57 -0.64
C ILE A 287 0.64 19.87 -0.74
N ILE A 288 0.83 20.41 -1.94
CA ILE A 288 1.49 21.71 -2.16
C ILE A 288 0.69 22.83 -1.49
N CYS A 289 -0.61 22.88 -1.70
CA CYS A 289 -1.49 23.87 -1.03
C CYS A 289 -1.34 23.76 0.50
N PHE A 290 -1.36 22.56 1.05
CA PHE A 290 -1.17 22.37 2.49
C PHE A 290 0.21 22.82 2.97
N ILE A 291 1.27 22.56 2.22
CA ILE A 291 2.63 23.01 2.56
C ILE A 291 2.74 24.54 2.52
N LEU A 292 2.13 25.19 1.54
CA LEU A 292 2.20 26.64 1.35
C LEU A 292 1.34 27.40 2.36
N PHE A 293 0.09 26.96 2.58
CA PHE A 293 -0.89 27.71 3.38
C PHE A 293 -0.87 27.38 4.88
N ILE A 294 -0.14 26.34 5.28
CA ILE A 294 -0.18 25.90 6.67
C ILE A 294 1.13 26.22 7.38
N GLY A 295 1.09 27.12 8.35
CA GLY A 295 2.24 27.54 9.16
C GLY A 295 3.06 26.39 9.75
N ARG A 296 4.38 26.54 9.75
CA ARG A 296 5.38 25.52 10.05
C ARG A 296 5.54 25.33 11.56
N THR A 297 4.91 24.33 12.16
CA THR A 297 5.23 23.92 13.53
C THR A 297 6.06 22.64 13.52
N LYS A 298 7.09 22.56 14.37
CA LYS A 298 7.98 21.38 14.47
C LYS A 298 7.19 20.08 14.68
N ALA A 299 6.21 20.08 15.59
CA ALA A 299 5.37 18.93 15.89
C ALA A 299 4.50 18.45 14.71
N LEU A 300 4.16 19.33 13.76
CA LEU A 300 3.44 18.95 12.54
C LEU A 300 4.39 18.27 11.57
N TRP A 301 5.59 18.81 11.38
CA TRP A 301 6.61 18.22 10.50
C TRP A 301 7.05 16.84 10.93
N GLU A 302 7.22 16.59 12.23
CA GLU A 302 7.54 15.27 12.76
C GLU A 302 6.51 14.20 12.39
N LYS A 303 5.21 14.56 12.33
CA LYS A 303 4.14 13.61 12.00
C LYS A 303 3.91 13.42 10.50
N ILE A 304 4.15 14.46 9.72
CA ILE A 304 3.84 14.47 8.28
C ILE A 304 5.06 14.05 7.47
N SER A 305 6.28 14.30 7.97
CA SER A 305 7.52 14.03 7.24
C SER A 305 7.59 12.60 6.70
N LEU A 306 7.23 11.60 7.50
CA LEU A 306 7.27 10.20 7.07
C LEU A 306 6.29 9.94 5.91
N SER A 307 5.05 10.42 5.98
CA SER A 307 4.07 10.20 4.91
C SER A 307 4.46 10.92 3.61
N ILE A 308 5.00 12.14 3.72
CA ILE A 308 5.50 12.90 2.55
C ILE A 308 6.68 12.17 1.92
N LEU A 309 7.64 11.71 2.72
CA LEU A 309 8.83 11.01 2.20
C LEU A 309 8.45 9.72 1.49
N VAL A 310 7.61 8.88 2.11
CA VAL A 310 7.14 7.63 1.50
C VAL A 310 6.38 7.90 0.20
N PHE A 311 5.46 8.87 0.20
CA PHE A 311 4.74 9.27 -1.00
C PHE A 311 5.67 9.76 -2.10
N THR A 312 6.60 10.68 -1.78
CA THR A 312 7.51 11.28 -2.75
C THR A 312 8.45 10.23 -3.37
N VAL A 313 9.02 9.33 -2.55
CA VAL A 313 9.90 8.27 -3.07
C VAL A 313 9.12 7.29 -3.94
N SER A 314 7.90 6.90 -3.53
CA SER A 314 7.02 6.07 -4.36
C SER A 314 6.75 6.71 -5.72
N LEU A 315 6.44 8.01 -5.73
CA LEU A 315 6.13 8.74 -6.96
C LEU A 315 7.36 8.83 -7.88
N ILE A 316 8.52 9.18 -7.34
CA ILE A 316 9.78 9.25 -8.10
C ILE A 316 10.12 7.88 -8.69
N PHE A 317 9.99 6.81 -7.91
CA PHE A 317 10.29 5.46 -8.38
C PHE A 317 9.39 5.03 -9.54
N ILE A 318 8.08 5.25 -9.43
CA ILE A 318 7.14 4.94 -10.51
C ILE A 318 7.47 5.74 -11.77
N TYR A 319 7.81 7.02 -11.61
CA TYR A 319 8.25 7.86 -12.71
C TYR A 319 9.50 7.30 -13.41
N LEU A 320 10.48 6.85 -12.64
CA LEU A 320 11.73 6.26 -13.18
C LEU A 320 11.49 4.92 -13.88
N LEU A 321 10.53 4.11 -13.41
CA LEU A 321 10.18 2.84 -14.05
C LEU A 321 9.59 3.01 -15.45
N GLY A 322 8.90 4.12 -15.72
CA GLY A 322 8.27 4.39 -17.01
C GLY A 322 7.20 3.39 -17.45
N ILE A 323 6.63 2.63 -16.51
CA ILE A 323 5.63 1.60 -16.80
C ILE A 323 4.26 2.23 -16.88
N ALA A 324 3.57 2.07 -18.01
CA ALA A 324 2.24 2.61 -18.32
C ALA A 324 1.08 1.81 -17.71
N ASN A 325 1.25 1.21 -16.54
CA ASN A 325 0.18 0.44 -15.90
C ASN A 325 -0.39 1.20 -14.71
N SER A 326 -1.69 1.56 -14.79
CA SER A 326 -2.38 2.32 -13.73
C SER A 326 -2.33 1.63 -12.36
N ARG A 327 -2.28 0.31 -12.29
CA ARG A 327 -2.24 -0.46 -11.04
C ARG A 327 -1.05 -0.13 -10.14
N ILE A 328 0.10 0.23 -10.72
CA ILE A 328 1.30 0.56 -9.91
C ILE A 328 1.12 1.80 -9.04
N PHE A 329 0.14 2.66 -9.37
CA PHE A 329 -0.17 3.87 -8.60
C PHE A 329 -1.01 3.61 -7.36
N TYR A 330 -1.55 2.40 -7.17
CA TYR A 330 -2.37 2.05 -6.02
C TYR A 330 -1.74 2.50 -4.69
N ALA A 331 -0.52 2.05 -4.41
CA ALA A 331 0.17 2.40 -3.17
C ALA A 331 0.43 3.89 -3.04
N THR A 332 0.81 4.57 -4.13
CA THR A 332 1.08 6.01 -4.14
C THR A 332 -0.17 6.81 -3.82
N VAL A 333 -1.33 6.42 -4.36
CA VAL A 333 -2.62 7.04 -4.02
C VAL A 333 -2.96 6.81 -2.54
N VAL A 334 -2.78 5.60 -2.03
CA VAL A 334 -3.01 5.30 -0.60
C VAL A 334 -2.09 6.11 0.32
N PHE A 335 -0.81 6.25 -0.03
CA PHE A 335 0.14 7.05 0.75
C PHE A 335 -0.18 8.55 0.67
N SER A 336 -0.62 9.05 -0.48
CA SER A 336 -1.09 10.44 -0.61
C SER A 336 -2.33 10.70 0.23
N LEU A 337 -3.28 9.76 0.25
CA LEU A 337 -4.48 9.84 1.08
C LEU A 337 -4.10 9.87 2.56
N TRP A 338 -3.18 9.01 3.01
CA TRP A 338 -2.66 9.08 4.38
C TRP A 338 -2.07 10.46 4.70
N CYS A 339 -1.26 11.02 3.81
CA CYS A 339 -0.66 12.34 3.98
C CYS A 339 -1.75 13.42 4.13
N ILE A 340 -2.72 13.47 3.21
CA ILE A 340 -3.81 14.46 3.19
C ILE A 340 -4.67 14.35 4.46
N LEU A 341 -5.09 13.14 4.84
CA LEU A 341 -5.90 12.94 6.04
C LEU A 341 -5.15 13.34 7.32
N THR A 342 -3.82 13.12 7.36
CA THR A 342 -2.97 13.58 8.47
C THR A 342 -2.96 15.10 8.54
N PHE A 343 -2.81 15.80 7.43
CA PHE A 343 -2.90 17.25 7.35
C PHE A 343 -4.26 17.75 7.82
N CYS A 344 -5.33 17.21 7.24
CA CYS A 344 -6.71 17.59 7.59
C CYS A 344 -6.96 17.44 9.09
N HIS A 345 -6.53 16.31 9.67
CA HIS A 345 -6.73 16.08 11.11
C HIS A 345 -5.92 17.04 11.99
N GLN A 346 -4.68 17.36 11.63
CA GLN A 346 -3.80 18.18 12.46
C GLN A 346 -4.16 19.67 12.43
N ARG A 347 -4.70 20.16 11.33
CA ARG A 347 -4.89 21.59 11.09
C ARG A 347 -6.34 22.08 11.09
N LEU A 348 -7.25 21.26 10.59
CA LEU A 348 -8.65 21.63 10.66
C LEU A 348 -9.17 21.36 12.08
N LYS A 349 -8.65 22.06 13.07
CA LYS A 349 -9.30 22.24 14.40
C LYS A 349 -10.62 23.02 14.26
N ILE A 350 -11.33 22.79 13.15
CA ILE A 350 -12.61 23.40 12.87
C ILE A 350 -13.59 22.80 13.88
N ARG A 351 -14.23 23.64 14.65
CA ARG A 351 -15.16 23.28 15.75
C ARG A 351 -16.40 22.51 15.26
N SER A 352 -16.75 22.60 13.99
CA SER A 352 -17.93 21.95 13.39
C SER A 352 -17.55 20.74 12.54
N ILE A 353 -18.11 19.57 12.85
CA ILE A 353 -18.01 18.31 12.06
C ILE A 353 -18.49 18.53 10.61
N TYR A 354 -19.57 19.29 10.42
CA TYR A 354 -20.14 19.56 9.10
C TYR A 354 -19.19 20.34 8.20
N MET A 355 -18.48 21.33 8.75
CA MET A 355 -17.54 22.15 7.98
C MET A 355 -16.29 21.35 7.58
N LYS A 356 -15.85 20.39 8.43
CA LYS A 356 -14.75 19.46 8.10
C LYS A 356 -15.09 18.55 6.93
N SER A 357 -16.27 17.92 6.95
CA SER A 357 -16.72 17.05 5.87
C SER A 357 -16.95 17.82 4.57
N THR A 358 -17.54 18.99 4.63
CA THR A 358 -17.81 19.85 3.45
C THR A 358 -16.50 20.29 2.78
N ILE A 359 -15.48 20.72 3.55
CA ILE A 359 -14.19 21.13 2.99
C ILE A 359 -13.47 19.94 2.34
N ILE A 360 -13.51 18.77 2.97
CA ILE A 360 -12.84 17.57 2.42
C ILE A 360 -13.56 17.09 1.15
N VAL A 361 -14.89 17.06 1.16
CA VAL A 361 -15.68 16.69 -0.02
C VAL A 361 -15.52 17.72 -1.13
N ALA A 362 -15.54 19.03 -0.82
CA ALA A 362 -15.30 20.08 -1.81
C ALA A 362 -13.87 20.00 -2.39
N ALA A 363 -12.86 19.74 -1.57
CA ALA A 363 -11.48 19.55 -2.04
C ALA A 363 -11.35 18.32 -2.96
N MET A 364 -12.12 17.26 -2.68
CA MET A 364 -12.19 16.08 -3.55
C MET A 364 -12.96 16.34 -4.84
N MET A 365 -14.05 17.14 -4.82
CA MET A 365 -14.81 17.49 -6.03
C MET A 365 -14.04 18.42 -6.97
N VAL A 366 -13.18 19.30 -6.46
CA VAL A 366 -12.32 20.17 -7.28
C VAL A 366 -11.24 19.35 -8.00
N SER A 367 -11.01 18.09 -7.57
CA SER A 367 -10.02 17.18 -8.13
C SER A 367 -10.57 16.23 -9.20
N ILE A 368 -11.86 16.26 -9.48
CA ILE A 368 -12.55 15.57 -10.59
C ILE A 368 -12.70 16.53 -11.75
#